data_32fa514cd48002eeaecf798c5716dcf2
#
_entry.id   32fa514cd48002eeaecf798c5716dcf2
#
_cell.length_a   1.000
_cell.length_b   1.000
_cell.length_c   1.000
_cell.angle_alpha   90.00
_cell.angle_beta   90.00
_cell.angle_gamma   90.00
#
_symmetry.space_group_name_H-M   'P 1'
#
loop_
_entity.id
_entity.type
_entity.pdbx_description
1 polymer ?
#
loop_
_entity_poly.entity_id
_entity_poly.type
_entity_poly.pdbx_seq_one_letter_code
_entity_poly.pdbx_strand_id
1 'polypeptide(L)'
;MKNKKKKLIVILYTEEKTKLNYAMGMIATAAALERPTELFFTGKSVKSLIINNKNSNFNYKNSEELLLAIIDLNTKLTVCSGALSDNNIKEKDLRSDIIINIEGL
;
A
#
# COMPACT_ATOMS: atom_id res chain seq x y z
N MET A 1 -8.39 -3.95 32.26
CA MET A 1 -7.29 -3.36 31.57
C MET A 1 -7.31 -3.63 30.06
N LYS A 2 -7.00 -2.63 29.31
CA LYS A 2 -7.00 -2.80 27.89
C LYS A 2 -5.63 -2.96 27.32
N ASN A 3 -5.44 -3.95 26.48
CA ASN A 3 -4.20 -4.13 25.77
C ASN A 3 -4.28 -3.37 24.45
N LYS A 4 -3.45 -2.35 24.34
CA LYS A 4 -3.33 -1.67 23.08
C LYS A 4 -2.58 -2.57 22.10
N LYS A 5 -3.17 -2.82 20.96
CA LYS A 5 -2.50 -3.57 19.93
C LYS A 5 -1.47 -2.69 19.23
N LYS A 6 -0.30 -3.23 18.98
CA LYS A 6 0.77 -2.48 18.32
C LYS A 6 0.47 -2.33 16.84
N LYS A 7 0.79 -1.15 16.32
CA LYS A 7 0.64 -0.88 14.89
C LYS A 7 1.69 -1.63 14.08
N LEU A 8 1.28 -2.20 12.97
CA LEU A 8 2.18 -2.78 11.99
C LEU A 8 2.26 -1.87 10.78
N ILE A 9 3.46 -1.41 10.46
CA ILE A 9 3.71 -0.65 9.25
C ILE A 9 4.64 -1.47 8.38
N VAL A 10 4.23 -1.74 7.16
CA VAL A 10 5.08 -2.40 6.17
C VAL A 10 5.49 -1.37 5.14
N ILE A 11 6.79 -1.18 4.97
CA ILE A 11 7.35 -0.24 4.00
C ILE A 11 7.78 -1.05 2.78
N LEU A 12 7.20 -0.75 1.64
CA LEU A 12 7.48 -1.45 0.40
C LEU A 12 8.21 -0.51 -0.55
N TYR A 13 9.42 -0.86 -0.96
CA TYR A 13 10.21 -0.02 -1.86
C TYR A 13 10.44 -0.66 -3.23
N THR A 14 10.07 -1.92 -3.39
CA THR A 14 10.36 -2.69 -4.59
C THR A 14 9.13 -2.80 -5.50
N GLU A 15 9.37 -3.01 -6.79
CA GLU A 15 8.31 -3.28 -7.76
C GLU A 15 7.98 -4.78 -7.86
N GLU A 16 8.62 -5.64 -7.07
CA GLU A 16 8.37 -7.07 -7.19
C GLU A 16 6.97 -7.42 -6.69
N LYS A 17 6.18 -7.96 -7.61
CA LYS A 17 4.77 -8.27 -7.34
C LYS A 17 4.58 -9.32 -6.26
N THR A 18 5.51 -10.29 -6.17
CA THR A 18 5.43 -11.30 -5.11
C THR A 18 5.65 -10.67 -3.74
N LYS A 19 6.58 -9.71 -3.64
CA LYS A 19 6.82 -9.01 -2.38
C LYS A 19 5.65 -8.15 -1.95
N LEU A 20 4.97 -7.52 -2.92
CA LEU A 20 3.74 -6.79 -2.64
C LEU A 20 2.69 -7.71 -2.04
N ASN A 21 2.50 -8.89 -2.64
CA ASN A 21 1.51 -9.85 -2.14
C ASN A 21 1.85 -10.33 -0.74
N TYR A 22 3.12 -10.61 -0.46
CA TYR A 22 3.54 -11.00 0.89
C TYR A 22 3.30 -9.87 1.89
N ALA A 23 3.61 -8.63 1.51
CA ALA A 23 3.39 -7.48 2.38
C ALA A 23 1.90 -7.34 2.72
N MET A 24 1.04 -7.44 1.71
CA MET A 24 -0.39 -7.35 1.94
C MET A 24 -0.93 -8.53 2.75
N GLY A 25 -0.36 -9.72 2.56
CA GLY A 25 -0.73 -10.89 3.35
C GLY A 25 -0.42 -10.72 4.82
N MET A 26 0.77 -10.18 5.13
CA MET A 26 1.14 -9.88 6.51
C MET A 26 0.21 -8.84 7.12
N ILE A 27 -0.11 -7.81 6.34
CA ILE A 27 -1.02 -6.76 6.79
C ILE A 27 -2.40 -7.33 7.04
N ALA A 28 -2.91 -8.17 6.13
CA ALA A 28 -4.22 -8.77 6.28
C ALA A 28 -4.32 -9.60 7.58
N THR A 29 -3.27 -10.36 7.87
CA THR A 29 -3.22 -11.16 9.09
C THR A 29 -3.26 -10.26 10.33
N ALA A 30 -2.44 -9.21 10.35
CA ALA A 30 -2.40 -8.29 11.49
C ALA A 30 -3.72 -7.55 11.65
N ALA A 31 -4.31 -7.10 10.53
CA ALA A 31 -5.57 -6.36 10.57
C ALA A 31 -6.73 -7.26 11.05
N ALA A 32 -6.72 -8.53 10.65
CA ALA A 32 -7.71 -9.48 11.11
C ALA A 32 -7.62 -9.71 12.61
N LEU A 33 -6.44 -9.50 13.20
CA LEU A 33 -6.22 -9.56 14.65
C LEU A 33 -6.46 -8.20 15.30
N GLU A 34 -7.10 -7.29 14.58
CA GLU A 34 -7.48 -5.96 15.08
C GLU A 34 -6.30 -5.06 15.42
N ARG A 35 -5.14 -5.30 14.80
CA ARG A 35 -4.01 -4.39 14.93
C ARG A 35 -4.18 -3.25 13.93
N PRO A 36 -3.82 -2.01 14.30
CA PRO A 36 -3.73 -0.94 13.30
C PRO A 36 -2.66 -1.29 12.28
N THR A 37 -2.93 -1.04 11.02
CA THR A 37 -2.02 -1.41 9.94
C THR A 37 -1.82 -0.27 8.96
N GLU A 38 -0.63 -0.23 8.37
CA GLU A 38 -0.32 0.73 7.32
C GLU A 38 0.61 0.09 6.30
N LEU A 39 0.31 0.32 5.03
CA LEU A 39 1.19 -0.07 3.92
C LEU A 39 1.76 1.19 3.31
N PHE A 40 3.07 1.36 3.40
CA PHE A 40 3.77 2.56 3.00
C PHE A 40 4.56 2.27 1.72
N PHE A 41 4.18 2.93 0.63
CA PHE A 41 4.86 2.77 -0.65
C PHE A 41 5.94 3.82 -0.80
N THR A 42 7.16 3.39 -1.11
CA THR A 42 8.28 4.27 -1.39
C THR A 42 9.10 3.70 -2.55
N GLY A 43 10.11 4.42 -3.00
CA GLY A 43 10.91 3.96 -4.14
C GLY A 43 10.03 3.69 -5.35
N LYS A 44 10.36 2.65 -6.08
CA LYS A 44 9.65 2.34 -7.32
C LYS A 44 8.27 1.74 -7.10
N SER A 45 7.96 1.28 -5.88
CA SER A 45 6.66 0.69 -5.61
C SER A 45 5.50 1.67 -5.81
N VAL A 46 5.79 2.98 -5.72
CA VAL A 46 4.75 4.00 -5.92
C VAL A 46 4.13 3.94 -7.31
N LYS A 47 4.85 3.39 -8.29
CA LYS A 47 4.34 3.25 -9.66
C LYS A 47 3.12 2.33 -9.73
N SER A 48 2.97 1.43 -8.79
CA SER A 48 1.84 0.51 -8.74
C SER A 48 0.50 1.22 -8.53
N LEU A 49 0.56 2.43 -7.98
CA LEU A 49 -0.64 3.20 -7.65
C LEU A 49 -1.05 4.20 -8.73
N ILE A 50 -0.35 4.22 -9.86
CA ILE A 50 -0.72 5.10 -10.98
C ILE A 50 -2.00 4.59 -11.62
N ILE A 51 -2.91 5.52 -11.89
CA ILE A 51 -4.19 5.18 -12.51
C ILE A 51 -3.97 4.55 -13.89
N ASN A 52 -4.72 3.49 -14.17
CA ASN A 52 -4.68 2.79 -15.47
C ASN A 52 -3.29 2.26 -15.86
N ASN A 53 -2.45 1.99 -14.88
CA ASN A 53 -1.12 1.44 -15.15
C ASN A 53 -1.22 -0.07 -15.44
N LYS A 54 -1.08 -0.43 -16.71
CA LYS A 54 -1.16 -1.84 -17.14
C LYS A 54 -0.05 -2.70 -16.56
N ASN A 55 1.06 -2.07 -16.17
CA ASN A 55 2.19 -2.77 -15.57
C ASN A 55 2.16 -2.72 -14.04
N SER A 56 1.06 -2.28 -13.46
CA SER A 56 0.92 -2.22 -12.01
C SER A 56 0.98 -3.62 -11.42
N ASN A 57 1.65 -3.75 -10.28
CA ASN A 57 1.70 -5.00 -9.54
C ASN A 57 0.32 -5.48 -9.11
N PHE A 58 -0.67 -4.57 -9.04
CA PHE A 58 -2.04 -4.95 -8.68
C PHE A 58 -2.75 -5.73 -9.79
N ASN A 59 -2.17 -5.77 -10.99
CA ASN A 59 -2.69 -6.60 -12.06
C ASN A 59 -2.24 -8.07 -11.95
N TYR A 60 -1.42 -8.37 -10.94
CA TYR A 60 -0.87 -9.70 -10.75
C TYR A 60 -1.82 -10.56 -9.90
N LYS A 61 -2.27 -11.68 -10.47
CA LYS A 61 -3.13 -12.63 -9.76
C LYS A 61 -4.27 -11.90 -9.03
N ASN A 62 -4.42 -12.16 -7.73
CA ASN A 62 -5.48 -11.56 -6.92
C ASN A 62 -4.99 -10.37 -6.07
N SER A 63 -3.94 -9.70 -6.52
CA SER A 63 -3.38 -8.57 -5.77
C SER A 63 -4.39 -7.44 -5.54
N GLU A 64 -5.18 -7.13 -6.55
CA GLU A 64 -6.18 -6.06 -6.41
C GLU A 64 -7.25 -6.45 -5.37
N GLU A 65 -7.70 -7.69 -5.39
CA GLU A 65 -8.68 -8.16 -4.42
C GLU A 65 -8.12 -8.12 -3.00
N LEU A 66 -6.85 -8.47 -2.85
CA LEU A 66 -6.19 -8.45 -1.55
C LEU A 66 -6.01 -7.00 -1.06
N LEU A 67 -5.70 -6.08 -1.97
CA LEU A 67 -5.62 -4.65 -1.63
C LEU A 67 -6.96 -4.15 -1.09
N LEU A 68 -8.05 -4.47 -1.78
CA LEU A 68 -9.38 -4.04 -1.35
C LEU A 68 -9.75 -4.67 -0.01
N ALA A 69 -9.33 -5.90 0.23
CA ALA A 69 -9.59 -6.58 1.50
C ALA A 69 -8.89 -5.88 2.67
N ILE A 70 -7.62 -5.49 2.50
CA ILE A 70 -6.92 -4.81 3.59
C ILE A 70 -7.47 -3.40 3.82
N ILE A 71 -7.95 -2.74 2.77
CA ILE A 71 -8.60 -1.44 2.90
C ILE A 71 -9.89 -1.60 3.72
N ASP A 72 -10.67 -2.64 3.44
CA ASP A 72 -11.89 -2.92 4.21
C ASP A 72 -11.60 -3.20 5.68
N LEU A 73 -10.39 -3.65 5.99
CA LEU A 73 -9.95 -3.86 7.37
C LEU A 73 -9.29 -2.60 7.97
N ASN A 74 -9.49 -1.45 7.32
CA ASN A 74 -9.01 -0.14 7.77
C ASN A 74 -7.50 0.04 7.69
N THR A 75 -6.83 -0.64 6.79
CA THR A 75 -5.40 -0.41 6.57
C THR A 75 -5.20 0.95 5.92
N LYS A 76 -4.29 1.74 6.47
CA LYS A 76 -3.91 3.02 5.88
C LYS A 76 -2.94 2.79 4.73
N LEU A 77 -3.22 3.39 3.58
CA LEU A 77 -2.28 3.37 2.45
C LEU A 77 -1.60 4.72 2.36
N THR A 78 -0.29 4.72 2.28
CA THR A 78 0.52 5.94 2.23
C THR A 78 1.56 5.82 1.13
N VAL A 79 1.81 6.91 0.43
CA VAL A 79 2.91 6.98 -0.54
C VAL A 79 3.90 8.04 -0.09
N CYS A 80 5.17 7.77 -0.33
CA CYS A 80 6.24 8.69 -0.01
C CYS A 80 6.27 9.83 -1.02
N SER A 81 6.16 11.08 -0.53
CA SER A 81 6.18 12.26 -1.41
C SER A 81 7.49 12.37 -2.18
N GLY A 82 8.61 12.04 -1.54
CA GLY A 82 9.91 12.05 -2.22
C GLY A 82 9.99 11.03 -3.34
N ALA A 83 9.42 9.84 -3.14
CA ALA A 83 9.40 8.80 -4.18
C ALA A 83 8.53 9.22 -5.37
N LEU A 84 7.43 9.91 -5.12
CA LEU A 84 6.61 10.45 -6.21
C LEU A 84 7.43 11.41 -7.06
N SER A 85 8.12 12.33 -6.41
CA SER A 85 8.97 13.30 -7.09
C SER A 85 10.09 12.60 -7.89
N ASP A 86 10.77 11.64 -7.27
CA ASP A 86 11.86 10.90 -7.90
C ASP A 86 11.41 10.13 -9.14
N ASN A 87 10.15 9.72 -9.18
CA ASN A 87 9.60 8.96 -10.29
C ASN A 87 8.75 9.83 -11.24
N ASN A 88 8.78 11.14 -11.06
CA ASN A 88 8.02 12.10 -11.89
C ASN A 88 6.51 11.81 -11.88
N ILE A 89 6.00 11.41 -10.74
CA ILE A 89 4.58 11.10 -10.56
C ILE A 89 3.93 12.25 -9.80
N LYS A 90 2.84 12.78 -10.33
CA LYS A 90 2.07 13.82 -9.67
C LYS A 90 0.90 13.20 -8.94
N GLU A 91 0.40 13.89 -7.93
CA GLU A 91 -0.73 13.40 -7.16
C GLU A 91 -1.91 13.03 -8.04
N LYS A 92 -2.18 13.83 -9.08
CA LYS A 92 -3.29 13.57 -10.01
C LYS A 92 -3.11 12.28 -10.81
N ASP A 93 -1.90 11.75 -10.87
CA ASP A 93 -1.62 10.52 -11.61
C ASP A 93 -1.97 9.27 -10.82
N LEU A 94 -2.23 9.42 -9.53
CA LEU A 94 -2.57 8.30 -8.67
C LEU A 94 -4.05 7.93 -8.80
N ARG A 95 -4.33 6.64 -8.62
CA ARG A 95 -5.71 6.19 -8.67
C ARG A 95 -6.54 6.88 -7.58
N SER A 96 -7.78 7.24 -7.93
CA SER A 96 -8.66 8.00 -7.05
C SER A 96 -9.80 7.16 -6.46
N ASP A 97 -9.86 5.87 -6.82
CA ASP A 97 -10.90 4.97 -6.34
C ASP A 97 -10.64 4.46 -4.92
N ILE A 98 -9.47 4.73 -4.38
CA ILE A 98 -9.08 4.35 -3.02
C ILE A 98 -8.44 5.58 -2.35
N ILE A 99 -8.45 5.58 -1.02
CA ILE A 99 -7.83 6.69 -0.28
C ILE A 99 -6.33 6.42 -0.14
N ILE A 100 -5.54 7.32 -0.68
CA ILE A 100 -4.07 7.25 -0.62
C ILE A 100 -3.58 8.51 0.09
N ASN A 101 -2.85 8.32 1.18
CA ASN A 101 -2.23 9.43 1.92
C ASN A 101 -0.85 9.70 1.36
N ILE A 102 -0.45 10.96 1.31
CA ILE A 102 0.85 11.36 0.81
C ILE A 102 1.63 11.96 1.97
N GLU A 103 2.76 11.36 2.32
CA GLU A 103 3.56 11.78 3.46
C GLU A 103 5.04 11.65 3.14
N GLY A 104 5.88 12.41 3.85
CA GLY A 104 7.32 12.22 3.78
C GLY A 104 7.73 11.02 4.62
N LEU A 105 8.78 10.36 4.17
CA LEU A 105 9.30 9.22 4.89
C LEU A 105 10.08 9.65 6.14
#